data_1409e8018a0c26c237f011311d0e0efa
#
_entry.id   1409e8018a0c26c237f011311d0e0efa
#
_cell.length_a   1.000
_cell.length_b   1.000
_cell.length_c   1.000
_cell.angle_alpha   90.00
_cell.angle_beta   90.00
_cell.angle_gamma   90.00
#
_symmetry.space_group_name_H-M   'P 1'
#
loop_
_entity.id
_entity.type
_entity.pdbx_description
1 polymer ?
#
loop_
_entity_poly.entity_id
_entity_poly.type
_entity_poly.pdbx_seq_one_letter_code
_entity_poly.pdbx_strand_id
1 'polypeptide(L)'
;MDKRFSRFSKGSELIPVAKTEAVIYTRVSTKEQADNNASLDTQMKHCKKYAEEKGLEIEEFFGGTYESAKDDERKEFQKMLSFVKRRKSIGYVIVYSYDRFSRSGPSGAFISHELKQRGVKVVSVTQSIDHNDPSGNFMEGIYHLFSEFDNQLRRDKSMTGMVEKLKQGYWPFMPPTGYTNVHQGKNADQHKMVINDKGKLLKKAFEWKANQDLTLVEIAKRLNARGFEIEAKRLSQYFANPFYCGYITSKMIPGEMVDGKHLKKHLY
;
A
#
# COMPACT_ATOMS: atom_id res chain seq x y z
N MET A 1 -39.59 49.60 22.76
CA MET A 1 -38.69 48.40 22.71
C MET A 1 -39.55 47.16 22.86
N ASP A 2 -39.64 46.39 21.80
CA ASP A 2 -40.64 45.33 21.60
C ASP A 2 -40.25 44.06 22.39
N LYS A 3 -41.11 43.66 23.35
CA LYS A 3 -40.93 42.51 24.25
C LYS A 3 -40.86 41.14 23.53
N ARG A 4 -40.96 41.12 22.19
CA ARG A 4 -40.96 39.91 21.39
C ARG A 4 -39.55 39.34 21.10
N PHE A 5 -38.49 40.10 21.28
CA PHE A 5 -37.11 39.69 21.04
C PHE A 5 -36.31 39.24 22.28
N SER A 6 -36.89 39.40 23.48
CA SER A 6 -36.22 39.02 24.72
C SER A 6 -36.19 37.52 25.01
N ARG A 7 -36.86 36.67 24.18
CA ARG A 7 -36.85 35.22 24.32
C ARG A 7 -35.66 34.56 23.67
N PHE A 8 -34.91 35.26 22.83
CA PHE A 8 -33.73 34.72 22.15
C PHE A 8 -32.39 35.00 22.85
N SER A 9 -32.39 35.74 23.92
CA SER A 9 -31.18 36.16 24.65
C SER A 9 -30.86 35.32 25.90
N LYS A 10 -31.56 34.21 26.13
CA LYS A 10 -31.25 33.23 27.20
C LYS A 10 -30.79 31.88 26.66
N GLY A 11 -29.89 31.90 25.68
CA GLY A 11 -28.95 30.82 25.51
C GLY A 11 -27.75 31.13 26.39
N SER A 12 -27.58 30.41 27.51
CA SER A 12 -26.26 30.36 28.14
C SER A 12 -25.29 30.00 27.07
N GLU A 13 -24.41 30.92 26.64
CA GLU A 13 -23.20 30.58 25.94
C GLU A 13 -22.43 29.65 26.88
N LEU A 14 -22.64 28.36 26.70
CA LEU A 14 -21.71 27.35 27.17
C LEU A 14 -20.40 27.69 26.43
N ILE A 15 -19.51 28.41 27.12
CA ILE A 15 -18.14 28.57 26.66
C ILE A 15 -17.66 27.12 26.39
N PRO A 16 -17.40 26.76 25.14
CA PRO A 16 -16.97 25.40 24.84
C PRO A 16 -15.67 25.19 25.60
N VAL A 17 -15.68 24.33 26.61
CA VAL A 17 -14.46 23.91 27.31
C VAL A 17 -13.51 23.45 26.22
N ALA A 18 -12.39 24.14 26.10
CA ALA A 18 -11.38 23.81 25.08
C ALA A 18 -10.95 22.37 25.33
N LYS A 19 -11.25 21.50 24.39
CA LYS A 19 -10.83 20.11 24.47
C LYS A 19 -9.31 20.08 24.36
N THR A 20 -8.62 19.57 25.37
CA THR A 20 -7.17 19.48 25.44
C THR A 20 -6.66 18.05 25.21
N GLU A 21 -7.56 17.07 25.23
CA GLU A 21 -7.18 15.67 25.04
C GLU A 21 -6.88 15.36 23.57
N ALA A 22 -5.82 14.61 23.36
CA ALA A 22 -5.31 14.25 22.03
C ALA A 22 -4.99 12.75 21.92
N VAL A 23 -5.06 12.22 20.73
CA VAL A 23 -4.50 10.92 20.39
C VAL A 23 -3.40 11.08 19.35
N ILE A 24 -2.38 10.24 19.43
CA ILE A 24 -1.31 10.19 18.40
C ILE A 24 -1.55 8.99 17.50
N TYR A 25 -1.46 9.21 16.19
CA TYR A 25 -1.48 8.15 15.20
C TYR A 25 -0.20 8.19 14.35
N THR A 26 0.50 7.05 14.28
CA THR A 26 1.71 6.88 13.48
C THR A 26 1.58 5.70 12.55
N ARG A 27 2.20 5.79 11.35
CA ARG A 27 2.32 4.66 10.44
C ARG A 27 3.58 4.75 9.59
N VAL A 28 4.06 3.61 9.13
CA VAL A 28 5.17 3.50 8.18
C VAL A 28 4.70 2.99 6.83
N SER A 29 5.37 3.37 5.76
CA SER A 29 5.26 2.69 4.48
C SER A 29 6.35 1.62 4.37
N THR A 30 6.09 0.55 3.61
CA THR A 30 7.06 -0.55 3.37
C THR A 30 8.41 -0.08 2.81
N LYS A 31 8.49 1.13 2.25
CA LYS A 31 9.74 1.74 1.76
C LYS A 31 10.57 2.40 2.86
N GLU A 32 9.93 2.90 3.89
CA GLU A 32 10.59 3.62 5.01
C GLU A 32 11.22 2.69 6.04
N GLN A 33 10.86 1.40 6.02
CA GLN A 33 11.61 0.39 6.76
C GLN A 33 13.04 0.22 6.22
N ALA A 34 13.32 0.68 4.99
CA ALA A 34 14.64 0.62 4.36
C ALA A 34 15.44 1.92 4.47
N ASP A 35 14.77 3.07 4.64
CA ASP A 35 15.42 4.38 4.77
C ASP A 35 15.26 4.87 6.22
N ASN A 36 16.35 4.87 6.98
CA ASN A 36 16.45 5.16 8.42
C ASN A 36 15.96 6.56 8.89
N ASN A 37 15.32 7.37 8.06
CA ASN A 37 15.04 8.77 8.39
C ASN A 37 13.62 9.09 8.86
N ALA A 38 12.68 8.15 8.83
CA ALA A 38 11.33 8.37 9.36
C ALA A 38 10.83 7.15 10.14
N SER A 39 11.63 6.68 11.10
CA SER A 39 11.23 5.59 11.99
C SER A 39 9.98 5.98 12.79
N LEU A 40 9.18 5.00 13.18
CA LEU A 40 8.01 5.21 14.06
C LEU A 40 8.39 5.98 15.31
N ASP A 41 9.58 5.71 15.87
CA ASP A 41 10.11 6.40 17.05
C ASP A 41 10.31 7.89 16.80
N THR A 42 10.81 8.24 15.61
CA THR A 42 10.98 9.65 15.20
C THR A 42 9.63 10.34 15.08
N GLN A 43 8.65 9.73 14.40
CA GLN A 43 7.30 10.28 14.30
C GLN A 43 6.68 10.47 15.69
N MET A 44 6.78 9.45 16.55
CA MET A 44 6.26 9.48 17.92
C MET A 44 6.90 10.60 18.74
N LYS A 45 8.23 10.73 18.69
CA LYS A 45 8.98 11.79 19.40
C LYS A 45 8.51 13.18 18.97
N HIS A 46 8.36 13.42 17.67
CA HIS A 46 7.90 14.72 17.18
C HIS A 46 6.44 15.01 17.54
N CYS A 47 5.56 14.00 17.48
CA CYS A 47 4.17 14.17 17.89
C CYS A 47 4.03 14.45 19.40
N LYS A 48 4.81 13.78 20.25
CA LYS A 48 4.84 14.06 21.69
C LYS A 48 5.31 15.49 21.97
N LYS A 49 6.43 15.89 21.37
CA LYS A 49 6.95 17.25 21.51
C LYS A 49 5.92 18.30 21.09
N TYR A 50 5.23 18.08 19.98
CA TYR A 50 4.16 18.97 19.54
C TYR A 50 3.02 19.07 20.57
N ALA A 51 2.59 17.92 21.15
CA ALA A 51 1.56 17.92 22.17
C ALA A 51 1.99 18.71 23.42
N GLU A 52 3.22 18.53 23.90
CA GLU A 52 3.81 19.29 25.01
C GLU A 52 3.83 20.80 24.73
N GLU A 53 4.32 21.21 23.56
CA GLU A 53 4.37 22.63 23.15
C GLU A 53 2.98 23.29 23.05
N LYS A 54 1.95 22.49 22.75
CA LYS A 54 0.57 22.95 22.63
C LYS A 54 -0.26 22.78 23.90
N GLY A 55 0.33 22.19 24.94
CA GLY A 55 -0.38 21.89 26.20
C GLY A 55 -1.51 20.87 26.03
N LEU A 56 -1.31 19.90 25.11
CA LEU A 56 -2.29 18.84 24.86
C LEU A 56 -1.95 17.60 25.69
N GLU A 57 -2.95 17.01 26.28
CA GLU A 57 -2.85 15.77 27.06
C GLU A 57 -3.04 14.56 26.13
N ILE A 58 -2.09 13.66 26.12
CA ILE A 58 -2.12 12.49 25.25
C ILE A 58 -2.83 11.33 25.96
N GLU A 59 -3.99 10.95 25.47
CA GLU A 59 -4.81 9.87 26.02
C GLU A 59 -4.38 8.49 25.54
N GLU A 60 -4.04 8.36 24.24
CA GLU A 60 -3.75 7.06 23.63
C GLU A 60 -2.86 7.19 22.40
N PHE A 61 -2.15 6.09 22.10
CA PHE A 61 -1.30 5.96 20.92
C PHE A 61 -1.83 4.86 20.02
N PHE A 62 -1.87 5.13 18.72
CA PHE A 62 -2.33 4.20 17.71
C PHE A 62 -1.29 4.05 16.59
N GLY A 63 -1.21 2.85 16.03
CA GLY A 63 -0.19 2.51 15.03
C GLY A 63 1.11 2.03 15.68
N GLY A 64 2.15 1.86 14.91
CA GLY A 64 3.49 1.57 15.45
C GLY A 64 3.83 0.11 15.66
N THR A 65 3.13 -0.85 15.04
CA THR A 65 3.53 -2.25 15.09
C THR A 65 4.41 -2.62 13.90
N TYR A 66 5.62 -3.13 14.18
CA TYR A 66 6.60 -3.54 13.17
C TYR A 66 6.25 -4.86 12.47
N GLU A 67 5.28 -5.63 12.97
CA GLU A 67 5.13 -7.04 12.63
C GLU A 67 4.20 -7.39 11.46
N SER A 68 3.34 -6.48 10.96
CA SER A 68 2.50 -6.82 9.80
C SER A 68 1.99 -5.60 9.02
N ALA A 69 2.65 -5.32 7.92
CA ALA A 69 2.63 -4.01 7.29
C ALA A 69 1.34 -3.56 6.58
N LYS A 70 0.31 -4.38 6.35
CA LYS A 70 -0.86 -3.94 5.56
C LYS A 70 -2.22 -4.11 6.23
N ASP A 71 -2.46 -5.20 6.90
CA ASP A 71 -3.78 -5.48 7.49
C ASP A 71 -3.91 -4.88 8.89
N ASP A 72 -2.82 -4.83 9.65
CA ASP A 72 -2.83 -4.26 11.01
C ASP A 72 -2.88 -2.72 11.02
N GLU A 73 -2.28 -2.04 10.04
CA GLU A 73 -2.39 -0.59 9.92
C GLU A 73 -3.84 -0.13 9.71
N ARG A 74 -4.62 -0.86 8.90
CA ARG A 74 -6.05 -0.56 8.74
C ARG A 74 -6.82 -0.80 10.03
N LYS A 75 -6.52 -1.84 10.75
CA LYS A 75 -7.15 -2.16 12.03
C LYS A 75 -6.81 -1.08 13.07
N GLU A 76 -5.56 -0.68 13.18
CA GLU A 76 -5.12 0.38 14.09
C GLU A 76 -5.76 1.73 13.77
N PHE A 77 -5.86 2.09 12.50
CA PHE A 77 -6.58 3.29 12.07
C PHE A 77 -8.07 3.24 12.46
N GLN A 78 -8.74 2.10 12.25
CA GLN A 78 -10.13 1.91 12.64
C GLN A 78 -10.31 1.90 14.16
N LYS A 79 -9.37 1.33 14.91
CA LYS A 79 -9.37 1.41 16.38
C LYS A 79 -9.27 2.86 16.85
N MET A 80 -8.34 3.63 16.29
CA MET A 80 -8.20 5.06 16.58
C MET A 80 -9.49 5.81 16.29
N LEU A 81 -10.09 5.65 15.11
CA LEU A 81 -11.35 6.30 14.75
C LEU A 81 -12.49 5.91 15.72
N SER A 82 -12.58 4.63 16.08
CA SER A 82 -13.59 4.12 17.02
C SER A 82 -13.40 4.70 18.41
N PHE A 83 -12.15 4.82 18.86
CA PHE A 83 -11.80 5.41 20.14
C PHE A 83 -12.19 6.89 20.21
N VAL A 84 -11.78 7.66 19.20
CA VAL A 84 -12.10 9.09 19.09
C VAL A 84 -13.62 9.33 19.00
N LYS A 85 -14.35 8.48 18.26
CA LYS A 85 -15.82 8.59 18.12
C LYS A 85 -16.56 8.31 19.42
N ARG A 86 -16.00 7.50 20.32
CA ARG A 86 -16.63 7.14 21.62
C ARG A 86 -16.36 8.20 22.70
N ARG A 87 -15.23 8.90 22.68
CA ARG A 87 -14.81 9.84 23.70
C ARG A 87 -15.03 11.29 23.25
N LYS A 88 -15.98 11.97 23.91
CA LYS A 88 -16.32 13.37 23.59
C LYS A 88 -15.26 14.37 24.04
N SER A 89 -14.37 14.00 24.95
CA SER A 89 -13.28 14.82 25.49
C SER A 89 -12.15 15.04 24.51
N ILE A 90 -11.93 14.10 23.56
CA ILE A 90 -10.86 14.20 22.57
C ILE A 90 -11.14 15.35 21.61
N GLY A 91 -10.16 16.23 21.49
CA GLY A 91 -10.17 17.38 20.60
C GLY A 91 -9.21 17.28 19.42
N TYR A 92 -8.19 16.40 19.51
CA TYR A 92 -7.12 16.36 18.53
C TYR A 92 -6.71 14.96 18.16
N VAL A 93 -6.42 14.76 16.86
CA VAL A 93 -5.67 13.61 16.33
C VAL A 93 -4.35 14.16 15.80
N ILE A 94 -3.25 13.83 16.44
CA ILE A 94 -1.91 14.31 16.07
C ILE A 94 -1.26 13.28 15.16
N VAL A 95 -0.80 13.72 14.00
CA VAL A 95 -0.05 12.91 13.03
C VAL A 95 1.26 13.61 12.66
N TYR A 96 2.25 12.86 12.23
CA TYR A 96 3.51 13.44 11.79
C TYR A 96 3.33 14.32 10.55
N SER A 97 2.58 13.81 9.55
CA SER A 97 2.22 14.53 8.33
C SER A 97 0.88 14.03 7.80
N TYR A 98 0.18 14.79 6.95
CA TYR A 98 -1.16 14.40 6.45
C TYR A 98 -1.13 13.11 5.61
N ASP A 99 -0.03 12.82 4.92
CA ASP A 99 0.16 11.56 4.21
C ASP A 99 0.31 10.35 5.16
N ARG A 100 0.60 10.58 6.45
CA ARG A 100 0.59 9.55 7.51
C ARG A 100 -0.82 9.34 8.09
N PHE A 101 -1.70 10.31 7.97
CA PHE A 101 -3.09 10.16 8.40
C PHE A 101 -3.86 9.17 7.54
N SER A 102 -3.79 9.31 6.21
CA SER A 102 -4.49 8.42 5.29
C SER A 102 -3.64 8.10 4.06
N ARG A 103 -3.79 6.89 3.50
CA ARG A 103 -3.15 6.49 2.24
C ARG A 103 -3.82 7.07 1.01
N SER A 104 -5.09 7.42 1.11
CA SER A 104 -5.87 8.04 0.05
C SER A 104 -6.22 9.47 0.46
N GLY A 105 -5.79 10.43 -0.34
CA GLY A 105 -6.08 11.83 -0.12
C GLY A 105 -7.57 12.11 0.06
N PRO A 106 -8.45 11.68 -0.86
CA PRO A 106 -9.90 11.88 -0.73
C PRO A 106 -10.49 11.25 0.54
N SER A 107 -10.06 10.03 0.90
CA SER A 107 -10.53 9.38 2.14
C SER A 107 -10.03 10.13 3.37
N GLY A 108 -8.79 10.63 3.35
CA GLY A 108 -8.23 11.45 4.43
C GLY A 108 -9.02 12.73 4.64
N ALA A 109 -9.29 13.46 3.57
CA ALA A 109 -10.08 14.69 3.60
C ALA A 109 -11.51 14.45 4.14
N PHE A 110 -12.17 13.39 3.67
CA PHE A 110 -13.51 13.02 4.14
C PHE A 110 -13.53 12.70 5.63
N ILE A 111 -12.60 11.86 6.10
CA ILE A 111 -12.52 11.46 7.51
C ILE A 111 -12.14 12.65 8.39
N SER A 112 -11.22 13.50 7.95
CA SER A 112 -10.86 14.73 8.67
C SER A 112 -12.07 15.67 8.81
N HIS A 113 -12.84 15.84 7.74
CA HIS A 113 -14.09 16.61 7.77
C HIS A 113 -15.12 15.99 8.74
N GLU A 114 -15.32 14.67 8.73
CA GLU A 114 -16.22 13.96 9.65
C GLU A 114 -15.79 14.14 11.12
N LEU A 115 -14.50 14.06 11.41
CA LEU A 115 -13.94 14.29 12.74
C LEU A 115 -14.16 15.74 13.18
N LYS A 116 -13.95 16.69 12.28
CA LYS A 116 -14.16 18.11 12.54
C LYS A 116 -15.61 18.45 12.90
N GLN A 117 -16.60 17.82 12.24
CA GLN A 117 -18.02 17.98 12.61
C GLN A 117 -18.30 17.50 14.04
N ARG A 118 -17.45 16.66 14.61
CA ARG A 118 -17.51 16.18 16.00
C ARG A 118 -16.67 17.03 16.97
N GLY A 119 -16.06 18.10 16.47
CA GLY A 119 -15.16 18.97 17.22
C GLY A 119 -13.79 18.36 17.47
N VAL A 120 -13.32 17.43 16.60
CA VAL A 120 -11.99 16.85 16.64
C VAL A 120 -11.19 17.34 15.43
N LYS A 121 -10.00 17.91 15.68
CA LYS A 121 -9.10 18.45 14.66
C LYS A 121 -7.99 17.44 14.37
N VAL A 122 -7.71 17.19 13.10
CA VAL A 122 -6.52 16.43 12.67
C VAL A 122 -5.39 17.42 12.48
N VAL A 123 -4.32 17.30 13.25
CA VAL A 123 -3.18 18.21 13.21
C VAL A 123 -1.91 17.48 12.77
N SER A 124 -1.18 18.10 11.86
CA SER A 124 0.12 17.60 11.38
C SER A 124 1.26 18.36 12.05
N VAL A 125 2.28 17.62 12.47
CA VAL A 125 3.48 18.22 13.09
C VAL A 125 4.34 18.94 12.05
N THR A 126 4.44 18.39 10.84
CA THR A 126 5.30 18.95 9.79
C THR A 126 4.61 19.99 8.92
N GLN A 127 3.26 20.02 8.92
CA GLN A 127 2.46 20.95 8.14
C GLN A 127 1.54 21.75 9.07
N SER A 128 2.06 22.87 9.56
CA SER A 128 1.31 23.72 10.47
C SER A 128 0.15 24.41 9.74
N ILE A 129 -1.06 24.23 10.24
CA ILE A 129 -2.29 24.85 9.72
C ILE A 129 -3.04 25.51 10.87
N ASP A 130 -3.56 26.70 10.64
CA ASP A 130 -4.53 27.27 11.54
C ASP A 130 -5.94 26.76 11.20
N HIS A 131 -6.43 25.82 11.98
CA HIS A 131 -7.76 25.24 11.81
C HIS A 131 -8.92 26.18 12.20
N ASN A 132 -8.63 27.34 12.74
CA ASN A 132 -9.66 28.34 13.07
C ASN A 132 -9.92 29.29 11.90
N ASP A 133 -9.02 29.34 10.92
CA ASP A 133 -9.15 30.15 9.71
C ASP A 133 -9.71 29.30 8.55
N PRO A 134 -10.65 29.85 7.75
CA PRO A 134 -11.11 29.22 6.51
C PRO A 134 -9.99 28.83 5.54
N SER A 135 -8.92 29.64 5.46
CA SER A 135 -7.75 29.36 4.64
C SER A 135 -7.00 28.11 5.11
N GLY A 136 -6.94 27.87 6.42
CA GLY A 136 -6.34 26.67 6.98
C GLY A 136 -7.09 25.40 6.57
N ASN A 137 -8.42 25.43 6.55
CA ASN A 137 -9.24 24.31 6.09
C ASN A 137 -9.03 24.00 4.60
N PHE A 138 -8.86 25.03 3.79
CA PHE A 138 -8.53 24.90 2.38
C PHE A 138 -7.15 24.27 2.20
N MET A 139 -6.17 24.73 2.97
CA MET A 139 -4.80 24.17 2.94
C MET A 139 -4.77 22.70 3.37
N GLU A 140 -5.55 22.29 4.37
CA GLU A 140 -5.69 20.88 4.74
C GLU A 140 -6.18 20.03 3.56
N GLY A 141 -7.22 20.51 2.86
CA GLY A 141 -7.71 19.86 1.63
C GLY A 141 -6.63 19.72 0.56
N ILE A 142 -5.82 20.77 0.36
CA ILE A 142 -4.69 20.76 -0.58
C ILE A 142 -3.65 19.70 -0.16
N TYR A 143 -3.27 19.59 1.10
CA TYR A 143 -2.32 18.58 1.56
C TYR A 143 -2.83 17.16 1.32
N HIS A 144 -4.11 16.91 1.52
CA HIS A 144 -4.71 15.62 1.18
C HIS A 144 -4.66 15.33 -0.33
N LEU A 145 -4.92 16.32 -1.17
CA LEU A 145 -4.80 16.17 -2.64
C LEU A 145 -3.35 15.94 -3.07
N PHE A 146 -2.38 16.63 -2.49
CA PHE A 146 -0.96 16.40 -2.74
C PHE A 146 -0.54 14.98 -2.38
N SER A 147 -1.02 14.45 -1.26
CA SER A 147 -0.74 13.06 -0.87
C SER A 147 -1.23 12.05 -1.91
N GLU A 148 -2.40 12.28 -2.51
CA GLU A 148 -2.92 11.43 -3.59
C GLU A 148 -2.10 11.58 -4.86
N PHE A 149 -1.77 12.82 -5.24
CA PHE A 149 -0.95 13.11 -6.41
C PHE A 149 0.43 12.43 -6.32
N ASP A 150 1.11 12.52 -5.19
CA ASP A 150 2.38 11.83 -4.96
C ASP A 150 2.25 10.30 -5.10
N ASN A 151 1.16 9.73 -4.59
CA ASN A 151 0.89 8.30 -4.72
C ASN A 151 0.66 7.90 -6.19
N GLN A 152 -0.04 8.73 -6.97
CA GLN A 152 -0.23 8.52 -8.41
C GLN A 152 1.11 8.60 -9.15
N LEU A 153 1.90 9.63 -8.91
CA LEU A 153 3.23 9.76 -9.51
C LEU A 153 4.14 8.56 -9.21
N ARG A 154 4.10 8.04 -7.97
CA ARG A 154 4.88 6.83 -7.62
C ARG A 154 4.38 5.60 -8.38
N ARG A 155 3.06 5.44 -8.54
CA ARG A 155 2.49 4.34 -9.34
C ARG A 155 2.92 4.46 -10.81
N ASP A 156 2.81 5.64 -11.39
CA ASP A 156 3.15 5.88 -12.80
C ASP A 156 4.63 5.61 -13.06
N LYS A 157 5.52 6.11 -12.18
CA LYS A 157 6.95 5.80 -12.24
C LYS A 157 7.22 4.30 -12.13
N SER A 158 6.53 3.61 -11.22
CA SER A 158 6.67 2.15 -11.07
C SER A 158 6.18 1.40 -12.29
N MET A 159 5.02 1.79 -12.83
CA MET A 159 4.46 1.20 -14.04
C MET A 159 5.37 1.42 -15.25
N THR A 160 5.85 2.64 -15.45
CA THR A 160 6.79 2.97 -16.53
C THR A 160 8.07 2.14 -16.40
N GLY A 161 8.63 2.02 -15.20
CA GLY A 161 9.81 1.19 -14.97
C GLY A 161 9.57 -0.32 -15.21
N MET A 162 8.35 -0.82 -14.95
CA MET A 162 7.99 -2.22 -15.27
C MET A 162 7.86 -2.42 -16.79
N VAL A 163 7.23 -1.49 -17.50
CA VAL A 163 7.10 -1.52 -18.96
C VAL A 163 8.48 -1.51 -19.62
N GLU A 164 9.36 -0.61 -19.17
CA GLU A 164 10.73 -0.53 -19.68
C GLU A 164 11.49 -1.84 -19.50
N LYS A 165 11.42 -2.44 -18.31
CA LYS A 165 12.04 -3.75 -18.05
C LYS A 165 11.48 -4.85 -18.96
N LEU A 166 10.17 -4.89 -19.17
CA LEU A 166 9.55 -5.85 -20.08
C LEU A 166 10.07 -5.68 -21.51
N LYS A 167 10.15 -4.45 -22.03
CA LYS A 167 10.69 -4.13 -23.34
C LYS A 167 12.17 -4.50 -23.50
N GLN A 168 12.91 -4.41 -22.39
CA GLN A 168 14.32 -4.85 -22.34
C GLN A 168 14.48 -6.37 -22.21
N GLY A 169 13.40 -7.14 -22.13
CA GLY A 169 13.44 -8.60 -21.99
C GLY A 169 13.63 -9.09 -20.56
N TYR A 170 13.37 -8.26 -19.56
CA TYR A 170 13.39 -8.65 -18.15
C TYR A 170 11.98 -8.88 -17.61
N TRP A 171 11.81 -9.87 -16.76
CA TRP A 171 10.53 -10.16 -16.10
C TRP A 171 10.47 -9.49 -14.72
N PRO A 172 9.69 -8.41 -14.53
CA PRO A 172 9.67 -7.65 -13.28
C PRO A 172 8.72 -8.21 -12.23
N PHE A 173 8.02 -9.30 -12.50
CA PHE A 173 7.01 -9.90 -11.63
C PHE A 173 7.54 -11.15 -10.92
N MET A 174 6.67 -11.76 -10.10
CA MET A 174 6.96 -13.08 -9.55
C MET A 174 7.23 -14.09 -10.68
N PRO A 175 8.23 -14.96 -10.52
CA PRO A 175 8.57 -15.93 -11.55
C PRO A 175 7.41 -16.90 -11.78
N PRO A 176 7.10 -17.23 -13.04
CA PRO A 176 6.12 -18.25 -13.36
C PRO A 176 6.53 -19.62 -12.78
N THR A 177 5.54 -20.51 -12.68
CA THR A 177 5.78 -21.90 -12.23
C THR A 177 6.93 -22.55 -13.00
N GLY A 178 7.83 -23.19 -12.30
CA GLY A 178 9.01 -23.82 -12.90
C GLY A 178 10.27 -22.93 -12.87
N TYR A 179 10.15 -21.69 -12.45
CA TYR A 179 11.28 -20.78 -12.29
C TYR A 179 11.39 -20.27 -10.85
N THR A 180 12.60 -19.89 -10.48
CA THR A 180 12.91 -19.24 -9.20
C THR A 180 13.84 -18.06 -9.47
N ASN A 181 13.61 -16.93 -8.80
CA ASN A 181 14.53 -15.81 -8.84
C ASN A 181 15.74 -16.10 -7.96
N VAL A 182 16.93 -15.95 -8.53
CA VAL A 182 18.19 -15.96 -7.79
C VAL A 182 18.66 -14.51 -7.67
N HIS A 183 18.63 -13.99 -6.46
CA HIS A 183 19.12 -12.66 -6.16
C HIS A 183 20.64 -12.71 -5.95
N GLN A 184 21.40 -12.15 -6.87
CA GLN A 184 22.86 -12.07 -6.78
C GLN A 184 23.35 -10.63 -6.54
N GLY A 185 22.64 -9.85 -5.72
CA GLY A 185 23.03 -8.48 -5.39
C GLY A 185 21.88 -7.47 -5.39
N LYS A 186 22.21 -6.18 -5.14
CA LYS A 186 21.23 -5.09 -5.01
C LYS A 186 20.71 -4.56 -6.35
N ASN A 187 21.41 -4.80 -7.46
CA ASN A 187 21.07 -4.28 -8.78
C ASN A 187 20.09 -5.21 -9.52
N ALA A 188 19.09 -4.63 -10.17
CA ALA A 188 18.05 -5.37 -10.91
C ALA A 188 18.63 -6.27 -12.03
N ASP A 189 19.77 -5.90 -12.61
CA ASP A 189 20.45 -6.65 -13.68
C ASP A 189 21.08 -7.94 -13.18
N GLN A 190 21.22 -8.11 -11.87
CA GLN A 190 21.76 -9.31 -11.22
C GLN A 190 20.68 -10.33 -10.85
N HIS A 191 19.43 -10.01 -11.09
CA HIS A 191 18.30 -10.92 -10.86
C HIS A 191 18.18 -11.89 -12.04
N LYS A 192 18.60 -13.12 -11.84
CA LYS A 192 18.46 -14.21 -12.83
C LYS A 192 17.33 -15.13 -12.43
N MET A 193 16.46 -15.47 -13.38
CA MET A 193 15.54 -16.59 -13.21
C MET A 193 16.23 -17.89 -13.61
N VAL A 194 16.13 -18.89 -12.76
CA VAL A 194 16.66 -20.23 -13.00
C VAL A 194 15.52 -21.23 -12.95
N ILE A 195 15.69 -22.33 -13.73
CA ILE A 195 14.73 -23.43 -13.73
C ILE A 195 14.89 -24.21 -12.42
N ASN A 196 13.78 -24.38 -11.68
CA ASN A 196 13.72 -25.21 -10.48
C ASN A 196 13.27 -26.66 -10.80
N ASP A 197 13.11 -27.51 -9.78
CA ASP A 197 12.75 -28.91 -10.00
C ASP A 197 11.37 -29.08 -10.66
N LYS A 198 10.40 -28.23 -10.34
CA LYS A 198 9.11 -28.20 -11.07
C LYS A 198 9.30 -27.82 -12.53
N GLY A 199 10.23 -26.92 -12.83
CA GLY A 199 10.57 -26.53 -14.19
C GLY A 199 11.23 -27.66 -14.98
N LYS A 200 12.08 -28.48 -14.36
CA LYS A 200 12.66 -29.67 -14.98
C LYS A 200 11.56 -30.68 -15.35
N LEU A 201 10.56 -30.85 -14.47
CA LEU A 201 9.42 -31.73 -14.75
C LEU A 201 8.53 -31.15 -15.84
N LEU A 202 8.30 -29.83 -15.82
CA LEU A 202 7.52 -29.16 -16.85
C LEU A 202 8.20 -29.27 -18.23
N LYS A 203 9.51 -29.14 -18.32
CA LYS A 203 10.27 -29.39 -19.56
C LYS A 203 9.99 -30.80 -20.10
N LYS A 204 10.06 -31.84 -19.26
CA LYS A 204 9.69 -33.20 -19.67
C LYS A 204 8.25 -33.30 -20.18
N ALA A 205 7.33 -32.55 -19.58
CA ALA A 205 5.93 -32.52 -20.03
C ALA A 205 5.80 -31.97 -21.45
N PHE A 206 6.54 -30.90 -21.77
CA PHE A 206 6.63 -30.38 -23.13
C PHE A 206 7.20 -31.40 -24.10
N GLU A 207 8.32 -32.07 -23.74
CA GLU A 207 8.95 -33.12 -24.54
C GLU A 207 8.00 -34.32 -24.77
N TRP A 208 7.24 -34.74 -23.75
CA TRP A 208 6.26 -35.83 -23.91
C TRP A 208 5.13 -35.41 -24.84
N LYS A 209 4.65 -34.17 -24.78
CA LYS A 209 3.59 -33.68 -25.65
C LYS A 209 4.08 -33.58 -27.09
N ALA A 210 5.30 -33.13 -27.33
CA ALA A 210 5.87 -32.97 -28.65
C ALA A 210 6.22 -34.30 -29.32
N ASN A 211 6.79 -35.26 -28.55
CA ASN A 211 7.43 -36.47 -29.14
C ASN A 211 6.61 -37.74 -28.94
N GLN A 212 5.64 -37.77 -28.04
CA GLN A 212 4.93 -39.03 -27.68
C GLN A 212 3.44 -38.96 -27.89
N ASP A 213 2.89 -37.88 -28.46
CA ASP A 213 1.47 -37.64 -28.71
C ASP A 213 0.55 -37.95 -27.51
N LEU A 214 1.05 -37.76 -26.28
CA LEU A 214 0.30 -38.01 -25.07
C LEU A 214 -0.81 -36.99 -24.88
N THR A 215 -1.93 -37.44 -24.31
CA THR A 215 -3.00 -36.56 -23.89
C THR A 215 -2.58 -35.73 -22.67
N LEU A 216 -3.21 -34.57 -22.47
CA LEU A 216 -2.95 -33.71 -21.30
C LEU A 216 -3.23 -34.42 -19.98
N VAL A 217 -4.21 -35.34 -19.97
CA VAL A 217 -4.57 -36.14 -18.80
C VAL A 217 -3.46 -37.12 -18.44
N GLU A 218 -2.89 -37.81 -19.43
CA GLU A 218 -1.79 -38.72 -19.21
C GLU A 218 -0.53 -38.01 -18.74
N ILE A 219 -0.21 -36.86 -19.35
CA ILE A 219 0.93 -36.01 -18.92
C ILE A 219 0.74 -35.55 -17.48
N ALA A 220 -0.46 -35.08 -17.12
CA ALA A 220 -0.78 -34.67 -15.75
C ALA A 220 -0.61 -35.84 -14.76
N LYS A 221 -1.10 -37.05 -15.08
CA LYS A 221 -0.89 -38.23 -14.25
C LYS A 221 0.59 -38.55 -14.05
N ARG A 222 1.41 -38.47 -15.11
CA ARG A 222 2.86 -38.68 -15.02
C ARG A 222 3.59 -37.64 -14.18
N LEU A 223 3.15 -36.38 -14.21
CA LEU A 223 3.71 -35.29 -13.39
C LEU A 223 3.32 -35.47 -11.91
N ASN A 224 2.04 -35.81 -11.64
CA ASN A 224 1.54 -36.04 -10.29
C ASN A 224 2.26 -37.22 -9.62
N ALA A 225 2.51 -38.29 -10.34
CA ALA A 225 3.32 -39.43 -9.87
C ALA A 225 4.77 -39.06 -9.52
N ARG A 226 5.26 -37.92 -9.99
CA ARG A 226 6.62 -37.38 -9.71
C ARG A 226 6.62 -36.20 -8.72
N GLY A 227 5.50 -36.00 -8.01
CA GLY A 227 5.38 -34.93 -6.99
C GLY A 227 5.10 -33.53 -7.54
N PHE A 228 4.72 -33.42 -8.82
CA PHE A 228 4.24 -32.15 -9.37
C PHE A 228 2.72 -32.22 -9.59
N GLU A 229 1.97 -31.90 -8.55
CA GLU A 229 0.50 -31.89 -8.56
C GLU A 229 -0.03 -30.84 -9.53
N ILE A 230 -0.69 -31.29 -10.60
CA ILE A 230 -1.24 -30.43 -11.64
C ILE A 230 -2.44 -31.07 -12.31
N GLU A 231 -3.42 -30.25 -12.66
CA GLU A 231 -4.58 -30.63 -13.46
C GLU A 231 -4.29 -30.46 -14.97
N ALA A 232 -4.92 -31.28 -15.80
CA ALA A 232 -4.80 -31.20 -17.27
C ALA A 232 -5.17 -29.78 -17.82
N LYS A 233 -6.19 -29.16 -17.27
CA LYS A 233 -6.60 -27.79 -17.63
C LYS A 233 -5.47 -26.77 -17.36
N ARG A 234 -4.78 -26.89 -16.25
CA ARG A 234 -3.66 -26.00 -15.89
C ARG A 234 -2.45 -26.23 -16.79
N LEU A 235 -2.21 -27.48 -17.13
CA LEU A 235 -1.13 -27.85 -18.04
C LEU A 235 -1.33 -27.26 -19.44
N SER A 236 -2.57 -27.25 -19.95
CA SER A 236 -2.91 -26.57 -21.22
C SER A 236 -2.51 -25.09 -21.20
N GLN A 237 -2.75 -24.39 -20.08
CA GLN A 237 -2.37 -22.98 -19.94
C GLN A 237 -0.84 -22.78 -19.99
N TYR A 238 -0.06 -23.72 -19.43
CA TYR A 238 1.40 -23.66 -19.50
C TYR A 238 1.91 -23.88 -20.91
N PHE A 239 1.35 -24.83 -21.64
CA PHE A 239 1.72 -25.08 -23.03
C PHE A 239 1.39 -23.93 -23.98
N ALA A 240 0.32 -23.18 -23.70
CA ALA A 240 -0.05 -22.01 -24.46
C ALA A 240 0.74 -20.73 -24.09
N ASN A 241 1.53 -20.76 -23.02
CA ASN A 241 2.21 -19.57 -22.54
C ASN A 241 3.58 -19.36 -23.21
N PRO A 242 3.77 -18.32 -24.03
CA PRO A 242 5.02 -18.03 -24.73
C PRO A 242 6.24 -17.88 -23.81
N PHE A 243 6.04 -17.60 -22.53
CA PHE A 243 7.11 -17.46 -21.55
C PHE A 243 8.01 -18.71 -21.50
N TYR A 244 7.42 -19.90 -21.61
CA TYR A 244 8.18 -21.16 -21.60
C TYR A 244 8.99 -21.38 -22.86
N CYS A 245 8.67 -20.67 -23.94
CA CYS A 245 9.46 -20.62 -25.17
C CYS A 245 10.52 -19.52 -25.15
N GLY A 246 10.65 -18.79 -24.03
CA GLY A 246 11.61 -17.72 -23.85
C GLY A 246 11.14 -16.36 -24.30
N TYR A 247 9.84 -16.17 -24.53
CA TYR A 247 9.26 -14.90 -24.94
C TYR A 247 8.45 -14.28 -23.81
N ILE A 248 8.54 -12.96 -23.70
CA ILE A 248 7.76 -12.18 -22.73
C ILE A 248 6.58 -11.55 -23.46
N THR A 249 5.38 -11.83 -22.95
CA THR A 249 4.14 -11.15 -23.35
C THR A 249 3.47 -10.63 -22.08
N SER A 250 2.89 -9.43 -22.14
CA SER A 250 2.21 -8.84 -21.00
C SER A 250 1.12 -7.88 -21.45
N LYS A 251 0.05 -7.75 -20.67
CA LYS A 251 -0.96 -6.71 -20.89
C LYS A 251 -0.40 -5.29 -20.79
N MET A 252 0.77 -5.11 -20.18
CA MET A 252 1.45 -3.82 -20.08
C MET A 252 2.19 -3.43 -21.36
N ILE A 253 2.45 -4.39 -22.26
CA ILE A 253 3.03 -4.20 -23.60
C ILE A 253 2.13 -4.91 -24.62
N PRO A 254 0.92 -4.39 -24.86
CA PRO A 254 -0.08 -5.08 -25.67
C PRO A 254 0.40 -5.25 -27.11
N GLY A 255 0.27 -6.48 -27.63
CA GLY A 255 0.69 -6.82 -28.99
C GLY A 255 2.19 -7.00 -29.21
N GLU A 256 3.02 -6.73 -28.19
CA GLU A 256 4.47 -6.96 -28.26
C GLU A 256 4.82 -8.35 -27.74
N MET A 257 5.75 -9.03 -28.44
CA MET A 257 6.41 -10.25 -27.97
C MET A 257 7.92 -10.00 -27.93
N VAL A 258 8.48 -10.01 -26.74
CA VAL A 258 9.87 -9.61 -26.50
C VAL A 258 10.71 -10.84 -26.12
N ASP A 259 11.91 -10.96 -26.67
CA ASP A 259 12.87 -11.98 -26.26
C ASP A 259 13.31 -11.81 -24.81
N GLY A 260 13.13 -12.85 -23.99
CA GLY A 260 13.51 -12.83 -22.59
C GLY A 260 15.02 -13.01 -22.41
N LYS A 261 15.73 -11.97 -21.97
CA LYS A 261 17.21 -11.96 -21.86
C LYS A 261 17.78 -13.05 -20.95
N HIS A 262 17.06 -13.39 -19.89
CA HIS A 262 17.52 -14.36 -18.88
C HIS A 262 16.60 -15.57 -18.76
N LEU A 263 15.70 -15.76 -19.71
CA LEU A 263 14.85 -16.95 -19.77
C LEU A 263 15.63 -18.06 -20.45
N LYS A 264 15.79 -19.19 -19.76
CA LYS A 264 16.24 -20.40 -20.42
C LYS A 264 15.05 -20.98 -21.17
N LYS A 265 15.16 -21.03 -22.50
CA LYS A 265 14.15 -21.66 -23.35
C LYS A 265 13.96 -23.11 -22.93
N HIS A 266 12.74 -23.54 -22.76
CA HIS A 266 12.39 -24.93 -22.71
C HIS A 266 12.44 -25.40 -24.17
N LEU A 267 13.52 -26.10 -24.51
CA LEU A 267 13.68 -26.64 -25.85
C LEU A 267 12.63 -27.74 -26.07
N TYR A 268 11.89 -27.64 -27.15
CA TYR A 268 10.97 -28.61 -27.67
C TYR A 268 11.66 -29.51 -28.64
#